data_2962febe6d12f2ef9eb15d68464d8b7f
#
_entry.id   2962febe6d12f2ef9eb15d68464d8b7f
#
_cell.length_a   1.000
_cell.length_b   1.000
_cell.length_c   1.000
_cell.angle_alpha   90.00
_cell.angle_beta   90.00
_cell.angle_gamma   90.00
#
_symmetry.space_group_name_H-M   'P 1'
#
loop_
_entity.id
_entity.type
_entity.pdbx_description
1 polymer ?
#
loop_
_entity_poly.entity_id
_entity_poly.type
_entity_poly.pdbx_seq_one_letter_code
_entity_poly.pdbx_strand_id
1 'polypeptide(L)'
;MADTKISDSVIYIGADDHDIDLFESQYVVPNGVSYNSYVIIDEKIAVMDTADPRVTDVWFDNLEKALNGRKPDYLVVQHMEPDHAGNIRKLAEKYPEMKIVGNAKTFPMMKQFFTIDGLDDRSVVVKEGDTLSLGNHPLQFVMAPMVHWPEVMVTYEQSEKLLFSADGFGKFGALDVDEDWACEARRYYFNIVGKYGAQVQALLKKASALDIKMILPLHGPILKEDLGYYLGLYNTWSSYQPESKGVFVAYASIHGNTAKAAEKLGEMLKEKGAEKVVVSDLSRSDMAENIEDAFRYDRIILMASSYDGGVFPVMEDFLMHLKSKNYQNRKIGLVENGSWAPTAARVMKGYVENFKNVTIAEPVVTIRSTLNEASEKALGELAEVMAKGE
;
A
#
# COMPACT_ATOMS: atom_id res chain seq x y z
N MET A 1 -21.38 5.93 -2.02
CA MET A 1 -20.53 7.05 -1.60
C MET A 1 -20.09 6.84 -0.18
N ALA A 2 -18.78 6.92 0.08
CA ALA A 2 -18.27 6.87 1.44
C ALA A 2 -18.81 8.06 2.27
N ASP A 3 -19.03 7.85 3.56
CA ASP A 3 -19.45 8.93 4.48
C ASP A 3 -18.22 9.80 4.84
N THR A 4 -18.17 11.00 4.29
CA THR A 4 -17.11 12.01 4.54
C THR A 4 -17.42 12.95 5.72
N LYS A 5 -18.58 12.78 6.37
CA LYS A 5 -18.94 13.61 7.55
C LYS A 5 -18.04 13.23 8.73
N ILE A 6 -17.32 14.20 9.30
CA ILE A 6 -16.48 14.01 10.49
C ILE A 6 -17.16 14.67 11.68
N SER A 7 -17.13 16.00 11.75
CA SER A 7 -17.80 16.80 12.79
C SER A 7 -18.21 18.16 12.23
N ASP A 8 -18.68 19.03 13.08
CA ASP A 8 -18.98 20.43 12.69
C ASP A 8 -17.70 21.28 12.57
N SER A 9 -16.62 20.86 13.21
CA SER A 9 -15.34 21.56 13.24
C SER A 9 -14.33 20.99 12.25
N VAL A 10 -14.38 19.70 11.95
CA VAL A 10 -13.44 19.03 11.04
C VAL A 10 -14.17 18.64 9.77
N ILE A 11 -13.78 19.24 8.66
CA ILE A 11 -14.46 19.16 7.37
C ILE A 11 -13.54 18.47 6.36
N TYR A 12 -14.05 17.49 5.63
CA TYR A 12 -13.40 16.89 4.48
C TYR A 12 -13.42 17.87 3.30
N ILE A 13 -12.27 18.09 2.68
CA ILE A 13 -12.10 19.00 1.53
C ILE A 13 -11.34 18.34 0.37
N GLY A 14 -11.19 17.02 0.38
CA GLY A 14 -10.54 16.26 -0.68
C GLY A 14 -11.34 16.19 -1.98
N ALA A 15 -10.81 15.44 -2.94
CA ALA A 15 -11.43 15.22 -4.24
C ALA A 15 -11.12 13.83 -4.78
N ASP A 16 -12.04 13.28 -5.57
CA ASP A 16 -11.85 12.05 -6.33
C ASP A 16 -11.27 12.35 -7.72
N ASP A 17 -10.38 11.50 -8.21
CA ASP A 17 -9.82 11.53 -9.57
C ASP A 17 -10.14 10.22 -10.29
N HIS A 18 -11.04 10.28 -11.26
CA HIS A 18 -11.42 9.16 -12.12
C HIS A 18 -10.66 9.15 -13.46
N ASP A 19 -9.89 10.19 -13.74
CA ASP A 19 -9.16 10.35 -15.01
C ASP A 19 -7.71 9.82 -14.94
N ILE A 20 -7.25 9.44 -13.75
CA ILE A 20 -5.93 8.85 -13.57
C ILE A 20 -5.94 7.40 -14.08
N ASP A 21 -5.00 7.06 -14.96
CA ASP A 21 -4.83 5.70 -15.47
C ASP A 21 -3.86 4.85 -14.61
N LEU A 22 -2.77 5.47 -14.16
CA LEU A 22 -1.73 4.83 -13.36
C LEU A 22 -1.35 5.68 -12.15
N PHE A 23 -1.58 5.18 -10.95
CA PHE A 23 -1.04 5.78 -9.73
C PHE A 23 0.47 5.53 -9.64
N GLU A 24 1.25 6.55 -9.27
CA GLU A 24 2.72 6.55 -9.31
C GLU A 24 3.29 6.10 -10.67
N SER A 25 2.54 6.29 -11.76
CA SER A 25 2.90 5.85 -13.13
C SER A 25 3.15 4.34 -13.27
N GLN A 26 2.64 3.52 -12.37
CA GLN A 26 2.85 2.07 -12.38
C GLN A 26 1.64 1.23 -11.92
N TYR A 27 0.78 1.74 -11.04
CA TYR A 27 -0.33 0.97 -10.49
C TYR A 27 -1.65 1.29 -11.20
N VAL A 28 -2.24 0.29 -11.83
CA VAL A 28 -3.55 0.45 -12.49
C VAL A 28 -4.63 0.72 -11.43
N VAL A 29 -5.41 1.78 -11.61
CA VAL A 29 -6.46 2.20 -10.69
C VAL A 29 -7.79 2.41 -11.43
N PRO A 30 -8.47 1.33 -11.82
CA PRO A 30 -9.67 1.40 -12.66
C PRO A 30 -10.84 2.12 -11.99
N ASN A 31 -10.83 2.17 -10.67
CA ASN A 31 -11.83 2.86 -9.85
C ASN A 31 -11.34 4.24 -9.37
N GLY A 32 -10.32 4.79 -10.02
CA GLY A 32 -9.75 6.08 -9.66
C GLY A 32 -9.00 6.08 -8.31
N VAL A 33 -8.80 7.27 -7.76
CA VAL A 33 -8.16 7.51 -6.46
C VAL A 33 -8.83 8.69 -5.78
N SER A 34 -8.95 8.67 -4.45
CA SER A 34 -9.28 9.85 -3.66
C SER A 34 -8.02 10.51 -3.13
N TYR A 35 -7.93 11.82 -3.26
CA TYR A 35 -6.91 12.65 -2.59
C TYR A 35 -7.57 13.37 -1.44
N ASN A 36 -7.36 12.87 -0.24
CA ASN A 36 -8.02 13.39 0.95
C ASN A 36 -7.23 14.55 1.55
N SER A 37 -7.94 15.56 1.93
CA SER A 37 -7.43 16.69 2.70
C SER A 37 -8.54 17.16 3.62
N TYR A 38 -8.18 17.81 4.71
CA TYR A 38 -9.14 18.20 5.72
C TYR A 38 -8.87 19.63 6.20
N VAL A 39 -9.89 20.27 6.74
CA VAL A 39 -9.72 21.56 7.43
C VAL A 39 -10.36 21.51 8.79
N ILE A 40 -9.64 22.02 9.78
CA ILE A 40 -10.12 22.16 11.16
C ILE A 40 -10.45 23.63 11.39
N ILE A 41 -11.73 23.90 11.66
CA ILE A 41 -12.29 25.23 11.89
C ILE A 41 -12.43 25.47 13.40
N ASP A 42 -11.56 26.33 13.94
CA ASP A 42 -11.57 26.69 15.36
C ASP A 42 -11.25 28.20 15.51
N GLU A 43 -10.73 28.63 16.66
CA GLU A 43 -10.18 30.00 16.83
C GLU A 43 -9.13 30.26 15.76
N LYS A 44 -8.22 29.32 15.57
CA LYS A 44 -7.29 29.23 14.44
C LYS A 44 -7.71 28.09 13.50
N ILE A 45 -7.45 28.27 12.23
CA ILE A 45 -7.80 27.30 11.19
C ILE A 45 -6.54 26.58 10.72
N ALA A 46 -6.59 25.25 10.67
CA ALA A 46 -5.55 24.42 10.10
C ALA A 46 -6.06 23.62 8.91
N VAL A 47 -5.35 23.70 7.78
CA VAL A 47 -5.50 22.81 6.63
C VAL A 47 -4.54 21.64 6.85
N MET A 48 -5.06 20.40 6.67
CA MET A 48 -4.30 19.17 6.85
C MET A 48 -3.97 18.59 5.48
N ASP A 49 -2.72 18.74 5.05
CA ASP A 49 -2.20 18.44 3.73
C ASP A 49 -2.96 19.16 2.59
N THR A 50 -2.53 18.96 1.37
CA THR A 50 -3.23 19.43 0.17
C THR A 50 -3.68 18.23 -0.67
N ALA A 51 -3.89 18.41 -1.98
CA ALA A 51 -4.26 17.35 -2.89
C ALA A 51 -3.36 17.38 -4.15
N ASP A 52 -3.50 16.36 -4.99
CA ASP A 52 -2.81 16.26 -6.26
C ASP A 52 -3.10 17.46 -7.18
N PRO A 53 -2.11 17.94 -7.96
CA PRO A 53 -2.31 19.00 -8.94
C PRO A 53 -3.43 18.72 -9.96
N ARG A 54 -3.78 17.47 -10.21
CA ARG A 54 -4.85 17.05 -11.14
C ARG A 54 -6.21 17.52 -10.66
N VAL A 55 -6.44 17.62 -9.35
CA VAL A 55 -7.71 18.02 -8.73
C VAL A 55 -7.68 19.41 -8.09
N THR A 56 -6.70 20.24 -8.44
CA THR A 56 -6.46 21.57 -7.85
C THR A 56 -7.72 22.40 -7.70
N ASP A 57 -8.50 22.55 -8.78
CA ASP A 57 -9.63 23.47 -8.80
C ASP A 57 -10.75 22.98 -7.87
N VAL A 58 -11.07 21.69 -7.91
CA VAL A 58 -12.07 21.07 -7.04
C VAL A 58 -11.66 21.18 -5.57
N TRP A 59 -10.40 20.92 -5.27
CA TRP A 59 -9.86 21.00 -3.92
C TRP A 59 -9.93 22.44 -3.37
N PHE A 60 -9.53 23.45 -4.16
CA PHE A 60 -9.64 24.86 -3.76
C PHE A 60 -11.09 25.29 -3.55
N ASP A 61 -12.00 24.89 -4.42
CA ASP A 61 -13.43 25.16 -4.27
C ASP A 61 -13.97 24.59 -2.96
N ASN A 62 -13.59 23.35 -2.61
CA ASN A 62 -13.99 22.72 -1.36
C ASN A 62 -13.40 23.44 -0.14
N LEU A 63 -12.12 23.80 -0.20
CA LEU A 63 -11.47 24.58 0.85
C LEU A 63 -12.14 25.94 1.06
N GLU A 64 -12.42 26.68 -0.01
CA GLU A 64 -13.05 28.00 0.10
C GLU A 64 -14.47 27.94 0.67
N LYS A 65 -15.24 26.94 0.27
CA LYS A 65 -16.57 26.67 0.87
C LYS A 65 -16.45 26.39 2.36
N ALA A 66 -15.50 25.55 2.78
CA ALA A 66 -15.30 25.21 4.18
C ALA A 66 -14.81 26.42 4.99
N LEU A 67 -13.92 27.23 4.45
CA LEU A 67 -13.42 28.45 5.10
C LEU A 67 -14.49 29.51 5.28
N ASN A 68 -15.52 29.55 4.44
CA ASN A 68 -16.62 30.52 4.50
C ASN A 68 -16.15 31.98 4.71
N GLY A 69 -15.16 32.41 3.94
CA GLY A 69 -14.58 33.74 3.98
C GLY A 69 -13.50 33.98 5.05
N ARG A 70 -13.25 33.01 5.91
CA ARG A 70 -12.09 33.02 6.84
C ARG A 70 -10.82 32.67 6.10
N LYS A 71 -9.66 32.84 6.75
CA LYS A 71 -8.34 32.49 6.21
C LYS A 71 -7.70 31.42 7.08
N PRO A 72 -6.96 30.46 6.49
CA PRO A 72 -6.22 29.48 7.28
C PRO A 72 -5.03 30.14 7.98
N ASP A 73 -4.81 29.79 9.25
CA ASP A 73 -3.64 30.18 10.04
C ASP A 73 -2.46 29.23 9.81
N TYR A 74 -2.78 27.95 9.58
CA TYR A 74 -1.79 26.88 9.42
C TYR A 74 -2.10 25.97 8.23
N LEU A 75 -1.03 25.52 7.57
CA LEU A 75 -1.00 24.32 6.76
C LEU A 75 -0.14 23.28 7.50
N VAL A 76 -0.70 22.15 7.88
CA VAL A 76 0.04 21.03 8.45
C VAL A 76 0.40 20.07 7.31
N VAL A 77 1.70 19.87 7.08
CA VAL A 77 2.23 19.01 6.03
C VAL A 77 2.72 17.71 6.68
N GLN A 78 1.94 16.66 6.55
CA GLN A 78 2.27 15.35 7.08
C GLN A 78 3.13 14.55 6.11
N HIS A 79 2.93 14.78 4.79
CA HIS A 79 3.62 14.07 3.71
C HIS A 79 3.94 15.00 2.53
N MET A 80 5.11 14.78 1.92
CA MET A 80 5.64 15.64 0.85
C MET A 80 5.50 15.02 -0.56
N GLU A 81 4.87 13.86 -0.68
CA GLU A 81 4.59 13.31 -1.99
C GLU A 81 3.67 14.25 -2.78
N PRO A 82 3.91 14.44 -4.10
CA PRO A 82 3.21 15.46 -4.88
C PRO A 82 1.69 15.35 -4.91
N ASP A 83 1.14 14.16 -4.74
CA ASP A 83 -0.31 13.95 -4.67
C ASP A 83 -0.96 14.50 -3.38
N HIS A 84 -0.16 14.83 -2.36
CA HIS A 84 -0.59 15.53 -1.15
C HIS A 84 0.08 16.91 -0.99
N ALA A 85 1.21 17.11 -1.64
CA ALA A 85 2.00 18.34 -1.52
C ALA A 85 1.85 19.29 -2.73
N GLY A 86 1.27 18.84 -3.82
CA GLY A 86 1.29 19.55 -5.12
C GLY A 86 0.66 20.92 -5.13
N ASN A 87 -0.24 21.22 -4.20
CA ASN A 87 -0.89 22.52 -4.08
C ASN A 87 -0.32 23.41 -2.97
N ILE A 88 0.72 22.98 -2.25
CA ILE A 88 1.34 23.76 -1.15
C ILE A 88 1.75 25.16 -1.63
N ARG A 89 2.43 25.25 -2.76
CA ARG A 89 2.88 26.55 -3.31
C ARG A 89 1.71 27.47 -3.60
N LYS A 90 0.69 26.99 -4.32
CA LYS A 90 -0.49 27.80 -4.66
C LYS A 90 -1.24 28.27 -3.43
N LEU A 91 -1.37 27.40 -2.42
CA LEU A 91 -1.99 27.73 -1.15
C LEU A 91 -1.19 28.78 -0.38
N ALA A 92 0.15 28.65 -0.34
CA ALA A 92 1.05 29.57 0.30
C ALA A 92 1.06 30.95 -0.36
N GLU A 93 0.96 31.03 -1.68
CA GLU A 93 0.83 32.27 -2.44
C GLU A 93 -0.52 32.95 -2.19
N LYS A 94 -1.60 32.17 -2.11
CA LYS A 94 -2.96 32.68 -1.84
C LYS A 94 -3.12 33.23 -0.41
N TYR A 95 -2.46 32.60 0.57
CA TYR A 95 -2.52 32.97 1.98
C TYR A 95 -1.11 33.26 2.55
N PRO A 96 -0.51 34.42 2.23
CA PRO A 96 0.88 34.72 2.58
C PRO A 96 1.15 34.79 4.09
N GLU A 97 0.14 35.04 4.92
CA GLU A 97 0.24 35.09 6.39
C GLU A 97 0.18 33.69 7.04
N MET A 98 -0.28 32.67 6.29
CA MET A 98 -0.41 31.32 6.80
C MET A 98 0.96 30.72 7.15
N LYS A 99 1.09 30.10 8.32
CA LYS A 99 2.27 29.35 8.72
C LYS A 99 2.21 27.92 8.18
N ILE A 100 3.37 27.34 7.88
CA ILE A 100 3.48 25.97 7.41
C ILE A 100 4.12 25.14 8.52
N VAL A 101 3.43 24.09 8.95
CA VAL A 101 3.82 23.18 10.03
C VAL A 101 4.34 21.89 9.43
N GLY A 102 5.52 21.47 9.83
CA GLY A 102 6.13 20.22 9.37
C GLY A 102 7.32 19.86 10.25
N ASN A 103 7.90 18.70 10.06
CA ASN A 103 9.10 18.34 10.82
C ASN A 103 10.39 18.85 10.14
N ALA A 104 11.54 18.61 10.78
CA ALA A 104 12.83 19.09 10.29
C ALA A 104 13.24 18.59 8.90
N LYS A 105 12.63 17.49 8.40
CA LYS A 105 12.90 16.97 7.04
C LYS A 105 11.93 17.52 6.00
N THR A 106 10.74 17.93 6.41
CA THR A 106 9.70 18.48 5.52
C THR A 106 10.20 19.70 4.76
N PHE A 107 10.82 20.67 5.45
CA PHE A 107 11.20 21.94 4.82
C PHE A 107 12.37 21.85 3.83
N PRO A 108 13.45 21.09 4.10
CA PRO A 108 14.48 20.83 3.08
C PRO A 108 13.90 20.16 1.83
N MET A 109 12.97 19.22 2.02
CA MET A 109 12.29 18.51 0.94
C MET A 109 11.37 19.45 0.16
N MET A 110 10.59 20.27 0.86
CA MET A 110 9.72 21.29 0.27
C MET A 110 10.49 22.26 -0.63
N LYS A 111 11.69 22.68 -0.22
CA LYS A 111 12.59 23.55 -1.00
C LYS A 111 13.11 22.86 -2.29
N GLN A 112 13.08 21.52 -2.37
CA GLN A 112 13.44 20.79 -3.59
C GLN A 112 12.30 20.80 -4.61
N PHE A 113 11.05 20.81 -4.14
CA PHE A 113 9.87 20.83 -4.99
C PHE A 113 9.43 22.23 -5.37
N PHE A 114 9.52 23.19 -4.43
CA PHE A 114 8.88 24.49 -4.57
C PHE A 114 9.81 25.65 -4.16
N THR A 115 9.65 26.76 -4.88
CA THR A 115 10.11 28.08 -4.39
C THR A 115 8.89 28.76 -3.77
N ILE A 116 8.95 29.03 -2.45
CA ILE A 116 7.91 29.73 -1.68
C ILE A 116 8.55 30.92 -0.99
N ASP A 117 8.06 32.13 -1.27
CA ASP A 117 8.57 33.36 -0.69
C ASP A 117 8.35 33.39 0.84
N GLY A 118 9.40 33.74 1.57
CA GLY A 118 9.34 33.81 3.03
C GLY A 118 9.13 32.46 3.75
N LEU A 119 9.41 31.33 3.10
CA LEU A 119 9.19 30.00 3.67
C LEU A 119 9.84 29.83 5.04
N ASP A 120 11.08 30.29 5.22
CA ASP A 120 11.80 30.12 6.49
C ASP A 120 11.12 30.87 7.66
N ASP A 121 10.59 32.05 7.41
CA ASP A 121 9.87 32.86 8.41
C ASP A 121 8.46 32.34 8.73
N ARG A 122 7.92 31.54 7.80
CA ARG A 122 6.58 30.91 7.88
C ARG A 122 6.63 29.49 8.43
N SER A 123 7.82 28.91 8.53
CA SER A 123 7.99 27.51 8.94
C SER A 123 7.82 27.34 10.46
N VAL A 124 7.00 26.38 10.85
CA VAL A 124 6.85 25.90 12.23
C VAL A 124 7.36 24.47 12.29
N VAL A 125 8.59 24.31 12.80
CA VAL A 125 9.22 22.97 12.88
C VAL A 125 8.76 22.25 14.12
N VAL A 126 8.15 21.09 13.95
CA VAL A 126 7.67 20.23 15.04
C VAL A 126 8.44 18.90 15.11
N LYS A 127 8.41 18.27 16.27
CA LYS A 127 9.05 16.98 16.55
C LYS A 127 8.10 16.07 17.32
N GLU A 128 8.56 14.86 17.61
CA GLU A 128 7.81 13.86 18.35
C GLU A 128 7.18 14.41 19.64
N GLY A 129 5.86 14.29 19.74
CA GLY A 129 5.08 14.69 20.93
C GLY A 129 4.81 16.18 21.07
N ASP A 130 5.34 17.05 20.17
CA ASP A 130 5.00 18.47 20.19
C ASP A 130 3.50 18.67 19.95
N THR A 131 2.95 19.75 20.47
CA THR A 131 1.54 20.12 20.31
C THR A 131 1.37 21.51 19.73
N LEU A 132 0.33 21.69 18.92
CA LEU A 132 -0.12 22.96 18.37
C LEU A 132 -1.59 23.16 18.74
N SER A 133 -1.91 24.24 19.46
CA SER A 133 -3.30 24.58 19.80
C SER A 133 -3.95 25.42 18.71
N LEU A 134 -5.14 25.04 18.30
CA LEU A 134 -6.00 25.85 17.43
C LEU A 134 -7.09 26.60 18.20
N GLY A 135 -7.14 26.41 19.52
CA GLY A 135 -8.16 26.85 20.46
C GLY A 135 -8.68 25.64 21.21
N ASN A 136 -9.81 25.07 20.79
CA ASN A 136 -10.39 23.88 21.37
C ASN A 136 -9.81 22.57 20.81
N HIS A 137 -9.09 22.63 19.69
CA HIS A 137 -8.51 21.46 18.99
C HIS A 137 -6.97 21.48 19.12
N PRO A 138 -6.38 20.85 20.15
CA PRO A 138 -4.94 20.66 20.22
C PRO A 138 -4.51 19.51 19.32
N LEU A 139 -3.50 19.78 18.48
CA LEU A 139 -2.89 18.82 17.56
C LEU A 139 -1.58 18.31 18.15
N GLN A 140 -1.46 17.00 18.32
CA GLN A 140 -0.22 16.36 18.75
C GLN A 140 0.43 15.66 17.55
N PHE A 141 1.74 15.90 17.36
CA PHE A 141 2.49 15.33 16.23
C PHE A 141 3.23 14.07 16.65
N VAL A 142 3.09 13.02 15.83
CA VAL A 142 3.74 11.72 16.01
C VAL A 142 4.56 11.40 14.77
N MET A 143 5.86 11.28 14.93
CA MET A 143 6.76 11.01 13.80
C MET A 143 6.61 9.57 13.31
N ALA A 144 6.44 9.42 12.00
CA ALA A 144 6.26 8.14 11.30
C ALA A 144 7.27 7.97 10.14
N PRO A 145 8.59 8.13 10.40
CA PRO A 145 9.59 8.13 9.34
C PRO A 145 9.57 6.82 8.57
N MET A 146 9.63 6.90 7.23
CA MET A 146 9.55 5.79 6.30
C MET A 146 8.19 5.06 6.26
N VAL A 147 7.12 5.73 6.67
CA VAL A 147 5.75 5.23 6.45
C VAL A 147 5.04 6.22 5.49
N HIS A 148 5.38 6.30 4.16
CA HIS A 148 6.47 5.52 3.52
C HIS A 148 7.71 6.37 3.15
N TRP A 149 7.70 7.70 3.33
CA TRP A 149 8.83 8.61 3.13
C TRP A 149 9.48 9.05 4.45
N PRO A 150 10.73 9.60 4.42
CA PRO A 150 11.50 9.86 5.64
C PRO A 150 10.96 11.01 6.52
N GLU A 151 10.16 11.91 5.95
CA GLU A 151 9.58 13.08 6.65
C GLU A 151 8.17 12.82 7.17
N VAL A 152 7.57 11.67 6.89
CA VAL A 152 6.17 11.42 7.27
C VAL A 152 5.97 11.57 8.77
N MET A 153 4.92 12.27 9.13
CA MET A 153 4.35 12.33 10.46
C MET A 153 2.84 12.14 10.39
N VAL A 154 2.24 11.70 11.47
CA VAL A 154 0.79 11.66 11.66
C VAL A 154 0.40 12.65 12.75
N THR A 155 -0.84 13.13 12.69
CA THR A 155 -1.33 14.14 13.63
C THR A 155 -2.52 13.58 14.40
N TYR A 156 -2.45 13.63 15.73
CA TYR A 156 -3.56 13.26 16.61
C TYR A 156 -4.25 14.52 17.14
N GLU A 157 -5.49 14.72 16.74
CA GLU A 157 -6.37 15.75 17.30
C GLU A 157 -7.00 15.20 18.57
N GLN A 158 -6.72 15.89 19.72
CA GLN A 158 -6.95 15.33 21.03
C GLN A 158 -8.39 15.45 21.54
N SER A 159 -9.16 16.44 21.06
CA SER A 159 -10.51 16.73 21.59
C SER A 159 -11.55 15.77 21.02
N GLU A 160 -11.57 15.56 19.73
CA GLU A 160 -12.47 14.65 19.05
C GLU A 160 -11.83 13.26 18.85
N LYS A 161 -10.52 13.12 19.19
CA LYS A 161 -9.75 11.86 19.13
C LYS A 161 -9.58 11.34 17.71
N LEU A 162 -9.19 12.22 16.80
CA LEU A 162 -9.01 11.95 15.39
C LEU A 162 -7.54 11.71 15.06
N LEU A 163 -7.25 10.67 14.31
CA LEU A 163 -5.92 10.41 13.78
C LEU A 163 -5.86 10.74 12.29
N PHE A 164 -5.19 11.82 11.91
CA PHE A 164 -4.79 12.09 10.54
C PHE A 164 -3.55 11.24 10.26
N SER A 165 -3.72 10.19 9.49
CA SER A 165 -2.77 9.06 9.42
C SER A 165 -1.78 9.12 8.26
N ALA A 166 -1.72 10.23 7.53
CA ALA A 166 -1.02 10.29 6.24
C ALA A 166 -1.50 9.13 5.34
N ASP A 167 -0.59 8.44 4.64
CA ASP A 167 -0.95 7.29 3.81
C ASP A 167 -1.30 6.03 4.59
N GLY A 168 -1.04 6.04 5.88
CA GLY A 168 -1.43 4.94 6.75
C GLY A 168 -2.95 4.70 6.69
N PHE A 169 -3.35 3.42 6.49
CA PHE A 169 -4.73 2.98 6.33
C PHE A 169 -5.41 3.44 5.03
N GLY A 170 -4.65 3.99 4.10
CA GLY A 170 -5.12 4.33 2.77
C GLY A 170 -5.42 3.12 1.89
N LYS A 171 -6.15 3.36 0.80
CA LYS A 171 -6.46 2.37 -0.24
C LYS A 171 -6.56 3.03 -1.61
N PHE A 172 -6.39 2.27 -2.67
CA PHE A 172 -6.80 2.70 -4.00
C PHE A 172 -8.32 2.81 -4.11
N GLY A 173 -8.80 3.52 -5.13
CA GLY A 173 -10.21 3.73 -5.43
C GLY A 173 -10.76 5.07 -4.91
N ALA A 174 -11.62 5.68 -5.71
CA ALA A 174 -12.36 6.89 -5.38
C ALA A 174 -13.43 6.62 -4.31
N LEU A 175 -13.86 7.65 -3.57
CA LEU A 175 -14.81 7.50 -2.46
C LEU A 175 -16.26 7.23 -2.92
N ASP A 176 -16.57 7.49 -4.15
CA ASP A 176 -17.91 7.24 -4.72
C ASP A 176 -18.07 5.83 -5.30
N VAL A 177 -17.00 5.00 -5.27
CA VAL A 177 -17.02 3.60 -5.67
C VAL A 177 -17.21 2.70 -4.45
N ASP A 178 -18.16 1.77 -4.53
CA ASP A 178 -18.41 0.76 -3.48
C ASP A 178 -17.54 -0.47 -3.74
N GLU A 179 -16.51 -0.65 -2.93
CA GLU A 179 -15.60 -1.79 -3.00
C GLU A 179 -15.07 -2.18 -1.62
N ASP A 180 -14.62 -3.44 -1.49
CA ASP A 180 -14.06 -3.94 -0.23
C ASP A 180 -12.77 -3.20 0.14
N TRP A 181 -12.76 -2.57 1.32
CA TRP A 181 -11.60 -1.83 1.82
C TRP A 181 -10.36 -2.72 1.90
N ALA A 182 -10.49 -3.93 2.43
CA ALA A 182 -9.35 -4.80 2.71
C ALA A 182 -8.59 -5.22 1.44
N CYS A 183 -9.32 -5.42 0.33
CA CYS A 183 -8.71 -5.79 -0.96
C CYS A 183 -7.81 -4.66 -1.46
N GLU A 184 -8.37 -3.47 -1.67
CA GLU A 184 -7.63 -2.33 -2.21
C GLU A 184 -6.61 -1.74 -1.23
N ALA A 185 -6.89 -1.79 0.08
CA ALA A 185 -5.92 -1.36 1.10
C ALA A 185 -4.73 -2.31 1.22
N ARG A 186 -4.92 -3.63 1.03
CA ARG A 186 -3.83 -4.60 1.01
C ARG A 186 -2.97 -4.40 -0.25
N ARG A 187 -3.61 -4.19 -1.41
CA ARG A 187 -2.93 -3.88 -2.67
C ARG A 187 -2.12 -2.59 -2.54
N TYR A 188 -2.71 -1.53 -1.99
CA TYR A 188 -2.02 -0.28 -1.68
C TYR A 188 -0.84 -0.52 -0.71
N TYR A 189 -1.10 -1.14 0.43
CA TYR A 189 -0.10 -1.36 1.48
C TYR A 189 1.15 -2.09 0.96
N PHE A 190 1.00 -3.27 0.34
CA PHE A 190 2.16 -4.05 -0.09
C PHE A 190 2.92 -3.43 -1.26
N ASN A 191 2.26 -2.64 -2.08
CA ASN A 191 2.92 -1.96 -3.20
C ASN A 191 3.62 -0.65 -2.79
N ILE A 192 3.05 0.13 -1.89
CA ILE A 192 3.55 1.45 -1.46
C ILE A 192 4.37 1.36 -0.16
N VAL A 193 3.81 0.76 0.88
CA VAL A 193 4.36 0.77 2.26
C VAL A 193 5.12 -0.51 2.61
N GLY A 194 4.84 -1.64 1.96
CA GLY A 194 5.19 -2.99 2.37
C GLY A 194 6.66 -3.25 2.72
N LYS A 195 7.60 -2.52 2.12
CA LYS A 195 9.02 -2.58 2.46
C LYS A 195 9.31 -2.20 3.93
N TYR A 196 8.50 -1.34 4.51
CA TYR A 196 8.76 -0.64 5.76
C TYR A 196 7.96 -1.20 6.95
N GLY A 197 7.69 -2.50 6.97
CA GLY A 197 6.88 -3.15 8.01
C GLY A 197 7.36 -2.85 9.45
N ALA A 198 8.66 -2.82 9.70
CA ALA A 198 9.20 -2.49 11.03
C ALA A 198 8.85 -1.05 11.47
N GLN A 199 8.84 -0.10 10.54
CA GLN A 199 8.48 1.29 10.81
C GLN A 199 6.97 1.41 11.07
N VAL A 200 6.14 0.68 10.32
CA VAL A 200 4.70 0.59 10.59
C VAL A 200 4.42 -0.02 11.96
N GLN A 201 5.14 -1.11 12.34
CA GLN A 201 5.02 -1.69 13.69
C GLN A 201 5.39 -0.67 14.79
N ALA A 202 6.42 0.13 14.57
CA ALA A 202 6.79 1.21 15.51
C ALA A 202 5.70 2.28 15.61
N LEU A 203 5.07 2.67 14.49
CA LEU A 203 3.95 3.60 14.47
C LEU A 203 2.72 3.03 15.18
N LEU A 204 2.34 1.78 14.89
CA LEU A 204 1.22 1.11 15.57
C LEU A 204 1.42 1.04 17.09
N LYS A 205 2.66 0.80 17.54
CA LYS A 205 2.98 0.82 18.98
C LYS A 205 2.79 2.21 19.60
N LYS A 206 3.13 3.30 18.89
CA LYS A 206 2.87 4.67 19.36
C LYS A 206 1.37 4.96 19.37
N ALA A 207 0.66 4.60 18.30
CA ALA A 207 -0.77 4.80 18.16
C ALA A 207 -1.59 4.04 19.23
N SER A 208 -1.12 2.89 19.71
CA SER A 208 -1.80 2.11 20.76
C SER A 208 -1.90 2.82 22.11
N ALA A 209 -1.11 3.89 22.32
CA ALA A 209 -1.22 4.73 23.52
C ALA A 209 -2.25 5.87 23.37
N LEU A 210 -2.84 6.05 22.19
CA LEU A 210 -3.82 7.08 21.88
C LEU A 210 -5.24 6.51 21.89
N ASP A 211 -6.18 7.31 22.37
CA ASP A 211 -7.62 6.94 22.34
C ASP A 211 -8.23 7.43 21.02
N ILE A 212 -8.04 6.65 19.96
CA ILE A 212 -8.45 7.01 18.60
C ILE A 212 -9.91 6.59 18.36
N LYS A 213 -10.75 7.51 17.89
CA LYS A 213 -12.14 7.25 17.50
C LYS A 213 -12.34 7.18 15.99
N MET A 214 -11.55 7.92 15.22
CA MET A 214 -11.59 7.89 13.76
C MET A 214 -10.16 7.97 13.20
N ILE A 215 -9.95 7.33 12.06
CA ILE A 215 -8.72 7.45 11.28
C ILE A 215 -9.05 8.14 9.97
N LEU A 216 -8.31 9.19 9.67
CA LEU A 216 -8.48 10.07 8.52
C LEU A 216 -7.26 9.95 7.59
N PRO A 217 -7.27 8.98 6.66
CA PRO A 217 -6.16 8.75 5.76
C PRO A 217 -6.13 9.76 4.61
N LEU A 218 -5.00 9.83 3.91
CA LEU A 218 -4.85 10.67 2.71
C LEU A 218 -5.47 10.03 1.44
N HIS A 219 -5.77 8.72 1.48
CA HIS A 219 -6.52 8.00 0.45
C HIS A 219 -7.59 7.11 1.06
N GLY A 220 -8.69 6.92 0.34
CA GLY A 220 -9.77 6.03 0.76
C GLY A 220 -10.69 6.60 1.85
N PRO A 221 -11.57 5.79 2.43
CA PRO A 221 -12.61 6.26 3.33
C PRO A 221 -12.10 6.64 4.71
N ILE A 222 -12.83 7.53 5.38
CA ILE A 222 -12.67 7.79 6.81
C ILE A 222 -13.11 6.55 7.58
N LEU A 223 -12.26 6.03 8.46
CA LEU A 223 -12.53 4.84 9.25
C LEU A 223 -13.09 5.24 10.61
N LYS A 224 -14.35 4.90 10.87
CA LYS A 224 -15.10 5.34 12.05
C LYS A 224 -15.51 4.19 12.98
N GLU A 225 -15.76 3.03 12.40
CA GLU A 225 -16.29 1.85 13.10
C GLU A 225 -15.27 0.72 13.01
N ASP A 226 -15.30 -0.19 13.98
CA ASP A 226 -14.48 -1.39 14.03
C ASP A 226 -12.98 -1.13 13.75
N LEU A 227 -12.40 -0.07 14.34
CA LEU A 227 -10.99 0.27 14.16
C LEU A 227 -10.04 -0.88 14.49
N GLY A 228 -10.48 -1.81 15.36
CA GLY A 228 -9.74 -3.03 15.69
C GLY A 228 -9.49 -3.93 14.50
N TYR A 229 -10.42 -3.99 13.54
CA TYR A 229 -10.27 -4.73 12.29
C TYR A 229 -9.13 -4.16 11.42
N TYR A 230 -9.14 -2.85 11.17
CA TYR A 230 -8.13 -2.18 10.35
C TYR A 230 -6.75 -2.23 10.99
N LEU A 231 -6.66 -1.97 12.29
CA LEU A 231 -5.42 -2.09 13.06
C LEU A 231 -4.88 -3.52 13.07
N GLY A 232 -5.76 -4.52 13.17
CA GLY A 232 -5.42 -5.93 13.10
C GLY A 232 -4.82 -6.33 11.77
N LEU A 233 -5.40 -5.88 10.65
CA LEU A 233 -4.86 -6.12 9.32
C LEU A 233 -3.49 -5.43 9.13
N TYR A 234 -3.36 -4.16 9.51
CA TYR A 234 -2.07 -3.46 9.45
C TYR A 234 -1.00 -4.12 10.30
N ASN A 235 -1.35 -4.64 11.49
CA ASN A 235 -0.43 -5.42 12.32
C ASN A 235 0.02 -6.72 11.62
N THR A 236 -0.92 -7.43 10.98
CA THR A 236 -0.64 -8.65 10.22
C THR A 236 0.28 -8.36 9.04
N TRP A 237 -0.06 -7.38 8.21
CA TRP A 237 0.72 -7.03 7.02
C TRP A 237 2.11 -6.52 7.37
N SER A 238 2.24 -5.63 8.35
CA SER A 238 3.52 -5.03 8.75
C SER A 238 4.44 -5.97 9.51
N SER A 239 3.91 -7.04 10.10
CA SER A 239 4.70 -8.15 10.64
C SER A 239 5.00 -9.25 9.61
N TYR A 240 4.57 -9.06 8.35
CA TYR A 240 4.72 -10.01 7.25
C TYR A 240 4.09 -11.37 7.51
N GLN A 241 3.10 -11.44 8.40
CA GLN A 241 2.33 -12.65 8.61
C GLN A 241 1.33 -12.85 7.46
N PRO A 242 1.03 -14.07 7.05
CA PRO A 242 -0.04 -14.33 6.09
C PRO A 242 -1.38 -13.92 6.69
N GLU A 243 -2.21 -13.28 5.87
CA GLU A 243 -3.57 -12.91 6.26
C GLU A 243 -4.52 -14.11 6.20
N SER A 244 -4.30 -14.99 5.23
CA SER A 244 -5.19 -16.12 4.95
C SER A 244 -4.40 -17.39 4.68
N LYS A 245 -4.98 -18.52 5.08
CA LYS A 245 -4.49 -19.82 4.63
C LYS A 245 -4.93 -20.08 3.20
N GLY A 246 -3.99 -20.48 2.35
CA GLY A 246 -4.25 -20.76 0.95
C GLY A 246 -2.97 -20.89 0.14
N VAL A 247 -3.12 -21.18 -1.13
CA VAL A 247 -2.01 -21.34 -2.07
C VAL A 247 -2.20 -20.39 -3.24
N PHE A 248 -1.26 -19.49 -3.43
CA PHE A 248 -1.16 -18.65 -4.62
C PHE A 248 -0.24 -19.34 -5.63
N VAL A 249 -0.76 -19.67 -6.81
CA VAL A 249 -0.01 -20.25 -7.94
C VAL A 249 0.26 -19.13 -8.94
N ALA A 250 1.46 -18.58 -8.91
CA ALA A 250 1.94 -17.54 -9.83
C ALA A 250 2.68 -18.22 -10.99
N TYR A 251 2.20 -18.07 -12.22
CA TYR A 251 2.85 -18.69 -13.36
C TYR A 251 3.17 -17.73 -14.50
N ALA A 252 4.17 -18.10 -15.30
CA ALA A 252 4.53 -17.42 -16.54
C ALA A 252 4.71 -18.48 -17.66
N SER A 253 3.93 -18.37 -18.73
CA SER A 253 3.86 -19.36 -19.80
C SER A 253 4.09 -18.73 -21.17
N ILE A 254 4.98 -19.33 -22.01
CA ILE A 254 5.27 -18.83 -23.34
C ILE A 254 4.24 -19.31 -24.36
N HIS A 255 3.98 -20.64 -24.40
CA HIS A 255 3.14 -21.28 -25.41
C HIS A 255 1.96 -22.06 -24.81
N GLY A 256 1.57 -21.76 -23.55
CA GLY A 256 0.41 -22.35 -22.89
C GLY A 256 0.66 -23.70 -22.18
N ASN A 257 1.81 -24.35 -22.32
CA ASN A 257 2.04 -25.63 -21.65
C ASN A 257 2.27 -25.48 -20.14
N THR A 258 2.97 -24.43 -19.73
CA THR A 258 3.11 -24.09 -18.29
C THR A 258 1.77 -23.63 -17.69
N ALA A 259 0.96 -22.91 -18.47
CA ALA A 259 -0.40 -22.51 -18.05
C ALA A 259 -1.29 -23.73 -17.77
N LYS A 260 -1.35 -24.70 -18.70
CA LYS A 260 -2.09 -25.96 -18.50
C LYS A 260 -1.63 -26.73 -17.26
N ALA A 261 -0.31 -26.72 -17.01
CA ALA A 261 0.25 -27.34 -15.80
C ALA A 261 -0.17 -26.60 -14.53
N ALA A 262 -0.23 -25.26 -14.57
CA ALA A 262 -0.66 -24.44 -13.44
C ALA A 262 -2.16 -24.62 -13.13
N GLU A 263 -3.00 -24.66 -14.16
CA GLU A 263 -4.43 -24.94 -14.02
C GLU A 263 -4.65 -26.33 -13.39
N LYS A 264 -3.97 -27.36 -13.92
CA LYS A 264 -4.03 -28.72 -13.37
C LYS A 264 -3.53 -28.79 -11.92
N LEU A 265 -2.45 -28.11 -11.60
CA LEU A 265 -1.95 -28.03 -10.23
C LEU A 265 -2.98 -27.36 -9.31
N GLY A 266 -3.65 -26.30 -9.77
CA GLY A 266 -4.73 -25.65 -9.05
C GLY A 266 -5.89 -26.58 -8.72
N GLU A 267 -6.27 -27.47 -9.65
CA GLU A 267 -7.27 -28.52 -9.42
C GLU A 267 -6.78 -29.55 -8.39
N MET A 268 -5.55 -30.05 -8.56
CA MET A 268 -4.95 -31.00 -7.61
C MET A 268 -4.86 -30.43 -6.18
N LEU A 269 -4.52 -29.15 -6.01
CA LEU A 269 -4.48 -28.49 -4.71
C LEU A 269 -5.86 -28.48 -4.04
N LYS A 270 -6.91 -28.16 -4.79
CA LYS A 270 -8.31 -28.19 -4.31
C LYS A 270 -8.73 -29.60 -3.92
N GLU A 271 -8.43 -30.61 -4.75
CA GLU A 271 -8.69 -32.01 -4.46
C GLU A 271 -7.96 -32.53 -3.21
N LYS A 272 -6.75 -32.00 -2.94
CA LYS A 272 -5.97 -32.29 -1.73
C LYS A 272 -6.40 -31.49 -0.49
N GLY A 273 -7.44 -30.65 -0.62
CA GLY A 273 -8.04 -29.94 0.50
C GLY A 273 -7.42 -28.60 0.86
N ALA A 274 -6.72 -27.92 -0.08
CA ALA A 274 -6.29 -26.55 0.14
C ALA A 274 -7.51 -25.63 0.36
N GLU A 275 -7.50 -24.83 1.43
CA GLU A 275 -8.65 -23.99 1.82
C GLU A 275 -8.99 -22.95 0.75
N LYS A 276 -7.98 -22.36 0.13
CA LYS A 276 -8.10 -21.39 -0.97
C LYS A 276 -6.99 -21.63 -1.97
N VAL A 277 -7.32 -21.57 -3.26
CA VAL A 277 -6.36 -21.67 -4.36
C VAL A 277 -6.63 -20.57 -5.36
N VAL A 278 -5.64 -19.71 -5.59
CA VAL A 278 -5.63 -18.66 -6.61
C VAL A 278 -4.57 -19.02 -7.64
N VAL A 279 -4.92 -18.97 -8.91
CA VAL A 279 -3.98 -19.26 -10.03
C VAL A 279 -3.94 -18.02 -10.92
N SER A 280 -2.76 -17.45 -11.12
CA SER A 280 -2.58 -16.18 -11.85
C SER A 280 -1.50 -16.28 -12.92
N ASP A 281 -1.80 -15.78 -14.11
CA ASP A 281 -0.85 -15.58 -15.21
C ASP A 281 -0.17 -14.21 -15.07
N LEU A 282 1.06 -14.22 -14.61
CA LEU A 282 1.87 -13.00 -14.43
C LEU A 282 2.03 -12.18 -15.73
N SER A 283 1.85 -12.80 -16.90
CA SER A 283 1.95 -12.12 -18.20
C SER A 283 0.65 -11.38 -18.59
N ARG A 284 -0.45 -11.60 -17.87
CA ARG A 284 -1.79 -11.11 -18.22
C ARG A 284 -2.50 -10.35 -17.10
N SER A 285 -2.13 -10.63 -15.86
CA SER A 285 -2.70 -9.99 -14.68
C SER A 285 -1.88 -8.77 -14.26
N ASP A 286 -2.50 -7.88 -13.50
CA ASP A 286 -1.80 -6.75 -12.89
C ASP A 286 -0.75 -7.24 -11.88
N MET A 287 0.46 -6.66 -11.96
CA MET A 287 1.56 -6.98 -11.07
C MET A 287 1.24 -6.63 -9.61
N ALA A 288 0.53 -5.53 -9.37
CA ALA A 288 0.16 -5.10 -8.02
C ALA A 288 -0.80 -6.10 -7.34
N GLU A 289 -1.73 -6.68 -8.09
CA GLU A 289 -2.61 -7.76 -7.62
C GLU A 289 -1.82 -9.03 -7.29
N ASN A 290 -0.87 -9.39 -8.14
CA ASN A 290 -0.03 -10.58 -7.91
C ASN A 290 0.86 -10.42 -6.66
N ILE A 291 1.35 -9.21 -6.40
CA ILE A 291 2.12 -8.90 -5.19
C ILE A 291 1.21 -9.00 -3.96
N GLU A 292 0.00 -8.42 -4.01
CA GLU A 292 -0.99 -8.54 -2.94
C GLU A 292 -1.26 -10.00 -2.59
N ASP A 293 -1.61 -10.82 -3.58
CA ASP A 293 -1.91 -12.25 -3.38
C ASP A 293 -0.71 -13.03 -2.82
N ALA A 294 0.51 -12.72 -3.27
CA ALA A 294 1.71 -13.34 -2.73
C ALA A 294 1.87 -13.09 -1.21
N PHE A 295 1.57 -11.86 -0.75
CA PHE A 295 1.65 -11.53 0.66
C PHE A 295 0.42 -11.98 1.46
N ARG A 296 -0.73 -12.12 0.83
CA ARG A 296 -2.00 -12.54 1.45
C ARG A 296 -1.95 -13.97 1.95
N TYR A 297 -1.47 -14.89 1.12
CA TYR A 297 -1.50 -16.33 1.40
C TYR A 297 -0.23 -16.83 2.07
N ASP A 298 -0.38 -17.89 2.87
CA ASP A 298 0.74 -18.53 3.60
C ASP A 298 1.64 -19.39 2.69
N ARG A 299 1.19 -19.71 1.48
CA ARG A 299 1.91 -20.57 0.52
C ARG A 299 1.86 -19.98 -0.88
N ILE A 300 2.98 -20.09 -1.61
CA ILE A 300 3.08 -19.70 -3.01
C ILE A 300 3.75 -20.79 -3.82
N ILE A 301 3.29 -21.02 -5.05
CA ILE A 301 3.98 -21.84 -6.03
C ILE A 301 4.37 -20.97 -7.22
N LEU A 302 5.66 -20.97 -7.53
CA LEU A 302 6.24 -20.23 -8.64
C LEU A 302 6.45 -21.20 -9.81
N MET A 303 5.79 -20.92 -10.95
CA MET A 303 5.85 -21.78 -12.12
C MET A 303 6.28 -20.99 -13.35
N ALA A 304 7.42 -21.31 -13.95
CA ALA A 304 7.90 -20.56 -15.10
C ALA A 304 8.61 -21.40 -16.15
N SER A 305 8.53 -20.93 -17.38
CA SER A 305 9.34 -21.43 -18.49
C SER A 305 10.77 -20.93 -18.40
N SER A 306 11.74 -21.77 -18.78
CA SER A 306 13.11 -21.35 -19.02
C SER A 306 13.17 -20.46 -20.28
N TYR A 307 13.94 -19.40 -20.23
CA TYR A 307 14.11 -18.45 -21.33
C TYR A 307 15.51 -17.86 -21.29
N ASP A 308 16.19 -17.74 -22.43
CA ASP A 308 17.54 -17.18 -22.58
C ASP A 308 18.57 -17.73 -21.55
N GLY A 309 18.48 -19.01 -21.22
CA GLY A 309 19.33 -19.65 -20.19
C GLY A 309 19.00 -19.25 -18.75
N GLY A 310 17.93 -18.51 -18.52
CA GLY A 310 17.42 -18.02 -17.26
C GLY A 310 15.98 -18.46 -16.98
N VAL A 311 15.19 -17.58 -16.45
CA VAL A 311 13.75 -17.69 -16.21
C VAL A 311 12.99 -16.70 -17.10
N PHE A 312 11.75 -17.00 -17.46
CA PHE A 312 10.95 -16.09 -18.28
C PHE A 312 10.79 -14.71 -17.60
N PRO A 313 11.04 -13.59 -18.33
CA PRO A 313 11.28 -12.26 -17.73
C PRO A 313 10.22 -11.78 -16.75
N VAL A 314 8.93 -11.98 -17.02
CA VAL A 314 7.87 -11.52 -16.11
C VAL A 314 7.90 -12.22 -14.75
N MET A 315 8.37 -13.46 -14.67
CA MET A 315 8.61 -14.14 -13.39
C MET A 315 9.79 -13.53 -12.66
N GLU A 316 10.85 -13.14 -13.35
CA GLU A 316 11.99 -12.47 -12.73
C GLU A 316 11.61 -11.12 -12.18
N ASP A 317 10.82 -10.34 -12.92
CA ASP A 317 10.29 -9.06 -12.49
C ASP A 317 9.43 -9.21 -11.22
N PHE A 318 8.52 -10.18 -11.20
CA PHE A 318 7.74 -10.52 -10.01
C PHE A 318 8.62 -10.85 -8.78
N LEU A 319 9.66 -11.67 -8.96
CA LEU A 319 10.62 -12.02 -7.90
C LEU A 319 11.42 -10.79 -7.41
N MET A 320 11.77 -9.87 -8.30
CA MET A 320 12.43 -8.61 -7.93
C MET A 320 11.51 -7.74 -7.07
N HIS A 321 10.22 -7.64 -7.41
CA HIS A 321 9.22 -6.96 -6.58
C HIS A 321 9.10 -7.59 -5.20
N LEU A 322 8.97 -8.91 -5.11
CA LEU A 322 8.91 -9.63 -3.82
C LEU A 322 10.15 -9.33 -2.95
N LYS A 323 11.34 -9.39 -3.57
CA LYS A 323 12.61 -9.08 -2.88
C LYS A 323 12.64 -7.65 -2.36
N SER A 324 12.25 -6.69 -3.18
CA SER A 324 12.28 -5.26 -2.84
C SER A 324 11.32 -4.91 -1.69
N LYS A 325 10.24 -5.69 -1.53
CA LYS A 325 9.20 -5.51 -0.51
C LYS A 325 9.38 -6.41 0.72
N ASN A 326 10.58 -7.02 0.90
CA ASN A 326 10.91 -7.88 2.04
C ASN A 326 10.00 -9.12 2.20
N TYR A 327 9.64 -9.78 1.11
CA TYR A 327 8.84 -11.00 1.14
C TYR A 327 9.45 -12.07 2.06
N GLN A 328 8.64 -12.63 2.96
CA GLN A 328 9.12 -13.53 4.00
C GLN A 328 7.99 -14.35 4.64
N ASN A 329 8.37 -15.30 5.53
CA ASN A 329 7.42 -16.10 6.34
C ASN A 329 6.46 -16.96 5.49
N ARG A 330 6.94 -17.58 4.42
CA ARG A 330 6.10 -18.35 3.48
C ARG A 330 6.70 -19.70 3.14
N LYS A 331 5.83 -20.65 2.76
CA LYS A 331 6.22 -21.92 2.13
C LYS A 331 6.12 -21.76 0.62
N ILE A 332 7.16 -22.16 -0.12
CA ILE A 332 7.31 -21.86 -1.55
C ILE A 332 7.53 -23.15 -2.34
N GLY A 333 6.66 -23.45 -3.31
CA GLY A 333 6.84 -24.50 -4.29
C GLY A 333 7.48 -23.97 -5.57
N LEU A 334 8.30 -24.78 -6.24
CA LEU A 334 8.97 -24.41 -7.49
C LEU A 334 8.65 -25.42 -8.60
N VAL A 335 8.21 -24.90 -9.74
CA VAL A 335 7.94 -25.69 -10.96
C VAL A 335 8.60 -24.98 -12.14
N GLU A 336 9.41 -25.71 -12.90
CA GLU A 336 10.01 -25.20 -14.13
C GLU A 336 9.54 -25.94 -15.36
N ASN A 337 9.56 -25.28 -16.51
CA ASN A 337 9.37 -25.88 -17.80
C ASN A 337 10.52 -25.54 -18.76
N GLY A 338 11.10 -26.55 -19.40
CA GLY A 338 12.15 -26.36 -20.39
C GLY A 338 12.40 -27.62 -21.20
N SER A 339 12.46 -27.50 -22.52
CA SER A 339 12.52 -28.66 -23.43
C SER A 339 13.89 -29.38 -23.38
N TRP A 340 15.01 -28.65 -23.48
CA TRP A 340 16.36 -29.24 -23.60
C TRP A 340 17.28 -28.90 -22.43
N ALA A 341 17.15 -27.72 -21.84
CA ALA A 341 18.00 -27.23 -20.73
C ALA A 341 17.16 -26.40 -19.74
N PRO A 342 16.35 -27.02 -18.89
CA PRO A 342 15.56 -26.28 -17.90
C PRO A 342 16.50 -25.54 -16.90
N THR A 343 16.25 -24.26 -16.73
CA THR A 343 17.06 -23.35 -15.88
C THR A 343 16.22 -22.50 -14.94
N ALA A 344 14.90 -22.45 -15.16
CA ALA A 344 14.02 -21.55 -14.44
C ALA A 344 14.00 -21.84 -12.92
N ALA A 345 13.95 -23.11 -12.52
CA ALA A 345 13.95 -23.49 -11.10
C ALA A 345 15.21 -23.00 -10.38
N ARG A 346 16.38 -23.13 -11.02
CA ARG A 346 17.65 -22.65 -10.45
C ARG A 346 17.65 -21.16 -10.23
N VAL A 347 17.10 -20.37 -11.19
CA VAL A 347 17.03 -18.92 -11.06
C VAL A 347 16.03 -18.53 -9.99
N MET A 348 14.81 -19.08 -10.01
CA MET A 348 13.79 -18.82 -8.97
C MET A 348 14.33 -19.18 -7.57
N LYS A 349 14.99 -20.33 -7.43
CA LYS A 349 15.59 -20.76 -6.17
C LYS A 349 16.63 -19.76 -5.66
N GLY A 350 17.48 -19.20 -6.54
CA GLY A 350 18.46 -18.19 -6.19
C GLY A 350 17.85 -16.89 -5.62
N TYR A 351 16.62 -16.53 -6.03
CA TYR A 351 15.87 -15.42 -5.39
C TYR A 351 15.29 -15.85 -4.03
N VAL A 352 14.61 -16.99 -4.01
CA VAL A 352 13.85 -17.48 -2.86
C VAL A 352 14.73 -17.77 -1.64
N GLU A 353 15.92 -18.34 -1.84
CA GLU A 353 16.87 -18.65 -0.77
C GLU A 353 17.37 -17.40 0.01
N ASN A 354 17.18 -16.21 -0.60
CA ASN A 354 17.50 -14.94 0.06
C ASN A 354 16.32 -14.31 0.81
N PHE A 355 15.12 -14.89 0.73
CA PHE A 355 13.97 -14.43 1.49
C PHE A 355 14.06 -14.94 2.95
N LYS A 356 13.62 -14.09 3.87
CA LYS A 356 13.70 -14.44 5.30
C LYS A 356 12.60 -15.43 5.69
N ASN A 357 12.94 -16.42 6.49
CA ASN A 357 12.00 -17.40 7.06
C ASN A 357 11.10 -18.05 6.00
N VAL A 358 11.69 -18.51 4.89
CA VAL A 358 10.96 -19.26 3.87
C VAL A 358 11.39 -20.73 3.89
N THR A 359 10.47 -21.59 3.52
CA THR A 359 10.71 -23.02 3.33
C THR A 359 10.41 -23.38 1.88
N ILE A 360 11.38 -23.97 1.18
CA ILE A 360 11.17 -24.50 -0.17
C ILE A 360 10.61 -25.90 -0.05
N ALA A 361 9.45 -26.12 -0.66
CA ALA A 361 8.79 -27.43 -0.68
C ALA A 361 9.46 -28.37 -1.69
N GLU A 362 9.53 -29.64 -1.33
CA GLU A 362 9.95 -30.70 -2.24
C GLU A 362 8.72 -31.54 -2.67
N PRO A 363 8.70 -32.05 -3.90
CA PRO A 363 9.76 -31.96 -4.91
C PRO A 363 9.77 -30.63 -5.66
N VAL A 364 10.93 -30.17 -6.12
CA VAL A 364 11.02 -29.18 -7.20
C VAL A 364 10.68 -29.91 -8.50
N VAL A 365 9.66 -29.43 -9.22
CA VAL A 365 9.12 -30.11 -10.38
C VAL A 365 9.70 -29.59 -11.69
N THR A 366 10.23 -30.48 -12.53
CA THR A 366 10.69 -30.15 -13.89
C THR A 366 9.73 -30.74 -14.92
N ILE A 367 9.16 -29.89 -15.76
CA ILE A 367 8.34 -30.26 -16.93
C ILE A 367 9.22 -30.11 -18.17
N ARG A 368 9.18 -31.10 -19.05
CA ARG A 368 9.86 -31.05 -20.35
C ARG A 368 8.84 -30.85 -21.47
N SER A 369 8.65 -29.59 -21.87
CA SER A 369 7.68 -29.11 -22.86
C SER A 369 6.22 -29.28 -22.42
N THR A 370 5.71 -30.51 -22.38
CA THR A 370 4.32 -30.78 -21.97
C THR A 370 4.28 -31.73 -20.77
N LEU A 371 3.15 -31.75 -20.09
CA LEU A 371 2.91 -32.74 -19.04
C LEU A 371 2.95 -34.15 -19.59
N ASN A 372 3.54 -35.05 -18.81
CA ASN A 372 3.53 -36.47 -19.00
C ASN A 372 3.30 -37.17 -17.65
N GLU A 373 3.14 -38.48 -17.64
CA GLU A 373 2.83 -39.26 -16.44
C GLU A 373 3.80 -38.97 -15.27
N ALA A 374 5.10 -38.86 -15.55
CA ALA A 374 6.10 -38.62 -14.53
C ALA A 374 6.00 -37.20 -13.94
N SER A 375 5.82 -36.18 -14.79
CA SER A 375 5.66 -34.79 -14.34
C SER A 375 4.31 -34.53 -13.67
N GLU A 376 3.24 -35.21 -14.09
CA GLU A 376 1.93 -35.18 -13.42
C GLU A 376 2.00 -35.78 -12.02
N LYS A 377 2.70 -36.93 -11.87
CA LYS A 377 2.95 -37.51 -10.56
C LYS A 377 3.70 -36.57 -9.63
N ALA A 378 4.78 -35.97 -10.13
CA ALA A 378 5.56 -35.00 -9.34
C ALA A 378 4.76 -33.74 -8.96
N LEU A 379 3.88 -33.23 -9.85
CA LEU A 379 2.94 -32.16 -9.52
C LEU A 379 1.95 -32.57 -8.43
N GLY A 380 1.46 -33.80 -8.48
CA GLY A 380 0.57 -34.35 -7.45
C GLY A 380 1.24 -34.49 -6.08
N GLU A 381 2.52 -34.88 -6.05
CA GLU A 381 3.34 -34.92 -4.82
C GLU A 381 3.56 -33.52 -4.26
N LEU A 382 3.90 -32.53 -5.10
CA LEU A 382 4.01 -31.13 -4.71
C LEU A 382 2.67 -30.58 -4.20
N ALA A 383 1.56 -30.89 -4.90
CA ALA A 383 0.22 -30.48 -4.48
C ALA A 383 -0.13 -31.02 -3.07
N GLU A 384 0.23 -32.24 -2.76
CA GLU A 384 -0.01 -32.83 -1.43
C GLU A 384 0.75 -32.09 -0.32
N VAL A 385 2.01 -31.74 -0.57
CA VAL A 385 2.84 -30.97 0.37
C VAL A 385 2.36 -29.53 0.53
N MET A 386 1.87 -28.93 -0.56
CA MET A 386 1.45 -27.54 -0.58
C MET A 386 -0.02 -27.33 -0.16
N ALA A 387 -0.88 -28.35 -0.28
CA ALA A 387 -2.26 -28.26 0.17
C ALA A 387 -2.38 -28.25 1.71
N LYS A 388 -1.47 -28.95 2.38
CA LYS A 388 -1.43 -29.01 3.87
C LYS A 388 -0.70 -27.77 4.39
N GLY A 389 -1.42 -26.86 5.05
CA GLY A 389 -0.80 -25.85 5.91
C GLY A 389 -0.18 -26.53 7.13
N GLU A 390 1.00 -26.10 7.54
CA GLU A 390 1.56 -26.50 8.83
C GLU A 390 0.85 -25.75 9.96
#